data_d9eeb4cd18a77bb3625d5c704d5bb522
#
_entry.id   d9eeb4cd18a77bb3625d5c704d5bb522
#
_cell.length_a   1.000
_cell.length_b   1.000
_cell.length_c   1.000
_cell.angle_alpha   90.00
_cell.angle_beta   90.00
_cell.angle_gamma   90.00
#
_symmetry.space_group_name_H-M   'P 1'
#
loop_
_entity.id
_entity.type
_entity.pdbx_description
1 polymer ?
#
loop_
_entity_poly.entity_id
_entity_poly.type
_entity_poly.pdbx_seq_one_letter_code
_entity_poly.pdbx_strand_id
1 'polypeptide(L)'
;MTSRLAFQIAALFVIVSVLVNPAKTHGQTDRANEKTLAIRFGKLWDGTGRVLTDAVVVVQGERIISISTGSGALPPNAEVIDLRRFTGIPGLIDVHTHMTYYYDPATKTSPLRQPRSLPAVTVFLAQENARKTLEAGVTTVRDLGSSDYKDIAMRDLINRGAMVGPRMFVAGYGLVHRNPGTSSASKGAASGPQEIERVIAEQVAAGADWIKMFGSTGGFDNVSGDETFSAEEMKAAVEAAHKLNRRIAIHSYGPAGARDAVGAGADSLEHGTDLDDDTLKNLADRKTFWVPTIDHNRYYAENGDLYGFSAAAVKNLNDYIERNLKTAQRAYKLGVRFAMGSDAVFTMFGQNTRELSWFVRAGMTPEEALLAATRNGAALLGMERSLGSVAPGYYADIVAVEGDPLKDIQTVINRVRWVMKGGHVVIDRVTGH
;
A
#
# COMPACT_ATOMS: atom_id res chain seq x y z
N MET A 1 -9.29 -37.06 80.36
CA MET A 1 -9.10 -35.59 80.47
C MET A 1 -8.20 -35.12 79.39
N THR A 2 -8.79 -34.73 78.21
CA THR A 2 -8.10 -34.14 77.11
C THR A 2 -9.05 -33.13 76.44
N SER A 3 -8.81 -31.88 76.67
CA SER A 3 -9.56 -30.77 76.08
C SER A 3 -9.11 -30.55 74.58
N ARG A 4 -10.05 -30.59 73.68
CA ARG A 4 -9.84 -30.16 72.29
C ARG A 4 -10.12 -28.68 72.11
N LEU A 5 -9.09 -27.90 71.76
CA LEU A 5 -9.20 -26.49 71.41
C LEU A 5 -9.59 -26.44 69.90
N ALA A 6 -10.74 -25.90 69.59
CA ALA A 6 -11.18 -25.63 68.20
C ALA A 6 -10.72 -24.20 67.82
N PHE A 7 -9.87 -24.11 66.79
CA PHE A 7 -9.50 -22.85 66.14
C PHE A 7 -10.54 -22.50 65.08
N GLN A 8 -11.29 -21.44 65.30
CA GLN A 8 -12.12 -20.84 64.26
C GLN A 8 -11.27 -19.85 63.45
N ILE A 9 -11.10 -20.13 62.16
CA ILE A 9 -10.49 -19.19 61.21
C ILE A 9 -11.64 -18.35 60.61
N ALA A 10 -11.67 -17.09 60.99
CA ALA A 10 -12.55 -16.11 60.34
C ALA A 10 -11.92 -15.62 59.05
N ALA A 11 -12.52 -15.99 57.90
CA ALA A 11 -12.10 -15.47 56.61
C ALA A 11 -12.69 -14.06 56.41
N LEU A 12 -11.83 -13.06 56.37
CA LEU A 12 -12.18 -11.67 56.08
C LEU A 12 -12.23 -11.50 54.56
N PHE A 13 -13.44 -11.43 53.99
CA PHE A 13 -13.65 -11.05 52.59
C PHE A 13 -13.49 -9.54 52.45
N VAL A 14 -12.36 -9.07 51.90
CA VAL A 14 -12.19 -7.68 51.46
C VAL A 14 -12.81 -7.55 50.08
N ILE A 15 -13.98 -6.95 50.01
CA ILE A 15 -14.60 -6.55 48.71
C ILE A 15 -13.87 -5.28 48.25
N VAL A 16 -12.94 -5.43 47.31
CA VAL A 16 -12.38 -4.31 46.59
C VAL A 16 -13.38 -3.88 45.49
N SER A 17 -14.15 -2.84 45.77
CA SER A 17 -14.98 -2.18 44.76
C SER A 17 -14.06 -1.43 43.80
N VAL A 18 -13.79 -2.03 42.65
CA VAL A 18 -13.15 -1.33 41.52
C VAL A 18 -14.20 -0.35 40.95
N LEU A 19 -14.05 0.92 41.30
CA LEU A 19 -14.75 2.00 40.61
C LEU A 19 -14.18 2.05 39.16
N VAL A 20 -14.88 1.39 38.23
CA VAL A 20 -14.63 1.58 36.81
C VAL A 20 -15.13 2.98 36.47
N ASN A 21 -14.19 3.93 36.43
CA ASN A 21 -14.45 5.21 35.80
C ASN A 21 -14.77 4.95 34.31
N PRO A 22 -15.94 5.36 33.79
CA PRO A 22 -16.19 5.27 32.36
C PRO A 22 -15.14 6.13 31.67
N ALA A 23 -14.31 5.50 30.86
CA ALA A 23 -13.38 6.19 29.99
C ALA A 23 -14.16 7.25 29.23
N LYS A 24 -13.85 8.53 29.43
CA LYS A 24 -14.40 9.62 28.64
C LYS A 24 -14.08 9.28 27.18
N THR A 25 -15.12 9.03 26.42
CA THR A 25 -15.04 8.92 24.96
C THR A 25 -14.54 10.28 24.41
N HIS A 26 -13.28 10.38 24.11
CA HIS A 26 -12.64 11.52 23.44
C HIS A 26 -13.09 11.60 21.98
N GLY A 27 -14.35 11.76 21.71
CA GLY A 27 -14.87 11.66 20.33
C GLY A 27 -15.92 12.67 19.93
N GLN A 28 -16.47 13.42 20.86
CA GLN A 28 -17.66 14.23 20.52
C GLN A 28 -17.55 15.74 20.79
N THR A 29 -16.55 16.19 21.53
CA THR A 29 -16.43 17.62 21.91
C THR A 29 -15.46 18.43 21.03
N ASP A 30 -14.58 17.81 20.24
CA ASP A 30 -13.60 18.54 19.43
C ASP A 30 -14.10 18.90 18.01
N ARG A 31 -15.13 18.24 17.49
CA ARG A 31 -15.62 18.46 16.12
C ARG A 31 -16.19 19.87 15.86
N ALA A 32 -16.67 20.56 16.87
CA ALA A 32 -17.28 21.89 16.71
C ALA A 32 -16.26 23.00 16.42
N ASN A 33 -14.96 22.77 16.64
CA ASN A 33 -13.90 23.74 16.48
C ASN A 33 -12.92 23.39 15.32
N GLU A 34 -13.17 22.29 14.60
CA GLU A 34 -12.31 21.93 13.46
C GLU A 34 -12.58 22.88 12.29
N LYS A 35 -11.47 23.39 11.71
CA LYS A 35 -11.49 24.25 10.54
C LYS A 35 -12.25 23.57 9.39
N THR A 36 -13.22 24.27 8.82
CA THR A 36 -13.94 23.81 7.64
C THR A 36 -13.26 24.36 6.39
N LEU A 37 -12.91 23.47 5.46
CA LEU A 37 -12.33 23.81 4.16
C LEU A 37 -13.40 23.59 3.07
N ALA A 38 -13.44 24.47 2.08
CA ALA A 38 -14.23 24.33 0.87
C ALA A 38 -13.32 24.35 -0.34
N ILE A 39 -13.13 23.20 -0.97
CA ILE A 39 -12.21 23.03 -2.10
C ILE A 39 -13.02 23.09 -3.40
N ARG A 40 -12.69 24.00 -4.30
CA ARG A 40 -13.38 24.20 -5.57
C ARG A 40 -12.59 23.62 -6.73
N PHE A 41 -13.21 22.75 -7.54
CA PHE A 41 -12.63 22.20 -8.75
C PHE A 41 -13.45 22.57 -9.98
N GLY A 42 -12.81 22.91 -11.09
CA GLY A 42 -13.51 23.07 -12.37
C GLY A 42 -14.08 21.74 -12.87
N LYS A 43 -13.35 20.66 -12.62
CA LYS A 43 -13.75 19.28 -12.88
C LYS A 43 -13.35 18.39 -11.70
N LEU A 44 -14.21 17.48 -11.29
CA LEU A 44 -13.94 16.47 -10.27
C LEU A 44 -14.39 15.10 -10.78
N TRP A 45 -13.49 14.14 -10.86
CA TRP A 45 -13.81 12.73 -10.99
C TRP A 45 -13.81 12.10 -9.58
N ASP A 46 -14.95 11.56 -9.17
CA ASP A 46 -15.13 11.13 -7.79
C ASP A 46 -14.65 9.71 -7.47
N GLY A 47 -14.07 9.02 -8.46
CA GLY A 47 -13.64 7.62 -8.31
C GLY A 47 -14.76 6.59 -8.45
N THR A 48 -16.02 7.00 -8.65
CA THR A 48 -17.16 6.09 -8.87
C THR A 48 -17.64 6.06 -10.32
N GLY A 49 -16.97 6.79 -11.21
CA GLY A 49 -17.37 7.02 -12.60
C GLY A 49 -18.12 8.33 -12.82
N ARG A 50 -18.48 9.07 -11.75
CA ARG A 50 -19.13 10.37 -11.91
C ARG A 50 -18.10 11.48 -12.13
N VAL A 51 -18.41 12.36 -13.04
CA VAL A 51 -17.68 13.59 -13.30
C VAL A 51 -18.56 14.78 -12.97
N LEU A 52 -18.10 15.61 -12.04
CA LEU A 52 -18.79 16.82 -11.61
C LEU A 52 -18.07 18.05 -12.17
N THR A 53 -18.83 19.02 -12.67
CA THR A 53 -18.32 20.32 -13.14
C THR A 53 -18.61 21.38 -12.08
N ASP A 54 -17.69 22.32 -11.89
CA ASP A 54 -17.77 23.36 -10.83
C ASP A 54 -18.09 22.75 -9.46
N ALA A 55 -17.31 21.74 -9.08
CA ALA A 55 -17.52 20.98 -7.86
C ALA A 55 -16.95 21.72 -6.63
N VAL A 56 -17.69 21.62 -5.53
CA VAL A 56 -17.28 22.08 -4.19
C VAL A 56 -17.22 20.88 -3.27
N VAL A 57 -16.04 20.55 -2.74
CA VAL A 57 -15.83 19.52 -1.73
C VAL A 57 -15.64 20.20 -0.38
N VAL A 58 -16.50 19.89 0.58
CA VAL A 58 -16.41 20.39 1.95
C VAL A 58 -15.72 19.37 2.83
N VAL A 59 -14.68 19.79 3.53
CA VAL A 59 -13.88 18.96 4.42
C VAL A 59 -13.89 19.54 5.83
N GLN A 60 -14.04 18.67 6.83
CA GLN A 60 -13.89 19.02 8.24
C GLN A 60 -13.04 17.94 8.94
N GLY A 61 -11.97 18.34 9.60
CA GLY A 61 -10.97 17.42 10.09
C GLY A 61 -10.44 16.52 8.97
N GLU A 62 -10.41 15.23 9.20
CA GLU A 62 -9.91 14.26 8.21
C GLU A 62 -10.96 13.80 7.17
N ARG A 63 -12.19 14.31 7.22
CA ARG A 63 -13.31 13.73 6.45
C ARG A 63 -13.96 14.70 5.48
N ILE A 64 -14.40 14.15 4.35
CA ILE A 64 -15.28 14.83 3.41
C ILE A 64 -16.67 14.83 4.02
N ILE A 65 -17.28 16.03 4.14
CA ILE A 65 -18.61 16.22 4.72
C ILE A 65 -19.66 16.24 3.62
N SER A 66 -19.40 16.98 2.54
CA SER A 66 -20.35 17.09 1.44
C SER A 66 -19.64 17.36 0.12
N ILE A 67 -20.35 17.08 -0.97
CA ILE A 67 -19.96 17.46 -2.33
C ILE A 67 -21.18 18.08 -2.99
N SER A 68 -20.99 19.19 -3.64
CA SER A 68 -22.02 19.92 -4.38
C SER A 68 -21.45 20.52 -5.67
N THR A 69 -22.31 21.09 -6.51
CA THR A 69 -21.92 21.77 -7.74
C THR A 69 -22.49 23.19 -7.75
N GLY A 70 -21.77 24.10 -8.39
CA GLY A 70 -22.17 25.51 -8.51
C GLY A 70 -21.74 26.40 -7.34
N SER A 71 -21.84 27.70 -7.50
CA SER A 71 -21.30 28.71 -6.59
C SER A 71 -22.07 28.93 -5.29
N GLY A 72 -23.30 28.38 -5.18
CA GLY A 72 -24.17 28.60 -4.01
C GLY A 72 -23.92 27.70 -2.79
N ALA A 73 -22.91 26.86 -2.86
CA ALA A 73 -22.73 25.73 -1.93
C ALA A 73 -21.61 25.92 -0.89
N LEU A 74 -21.07 27.15 -0.74
CA LEU A 74 -20.00 27.40 0.22
C LEU A 74 -20.56 27.55 1.64
N PRO A 75 -20.10 26.73 2.61
CA PRO A 75 -20.49 26.93 4.00
C PRO A 75 -20.04 28.29 4.53
N PRO A 76 -20.85 28.96 5.37
CA PRO A 76 -20.43 30.16 6.05
C PRO A 76 -19.14 29.89 6.85
N ASN A 77 -18.18 30.77 6.79
CA ASN A 77 -16.89 30.69 7.49
C ASN A 77 -15.94 29.55 7.04
N ALA A 78 -16.21 28.88 5.92
CA ALA A 78 -15.23 27.95 5.37
C ALA A 78 -14.07 28.71 4.73
N GLU A 79 -12.85 28.21 4.97
CA GLU A 79 -11.69 28.64 4.17
C GLU A 79 -11.79 28.03 2.77
N VAL A 80 -11.71 28.88 1.75
CA VAL A 80 -11.87 28.46 0.35
C VAL A 80 -10.51 28.23 -0.28
N ILE A 81 -10.33 27.01 -0.84
CA ILE A 81 -9.19 26.64 -1.69
C ILE A 81 -9.68 26.58 -3.13
N ASP A 82 -9.21 27.51 -3.96
CA ASP A 82 -9.65 27.62 -5.37
C ASP A 82 -8.73 26.82 -6.31
N LEU A 83 -9.19 25.64 -6.71
CA LEU A 83 -8.50 24.74 -7.65
C LEU A 83 -9.29 24.57 -8.97
N ARG A 84 -10.11 25.57 -9.37
CA ARG A 84 -10.97 25.48 -10.57
C ARG A 84 -10.20 25.33 -11.90
N ARG A 85 -8.91 25.63 -11.92
CA ARG A 85 -8.03 25.37 -13.08
C ARG A 85 -7.62 23.91 -13.24
N PHE A 86 -7.91 23.08 -12.24
CA PHE A 86 -7.43 21.70 -12.13
C PHE A 86 -8.58 20.71 -12.12
N THR A 87 -8.25 19.45 -12.41
CA THR A 87 -9.14 18.32 -12.21
C THR A 87 -8.83 17.68 -10.87
N GLY A 88 -9.86 17.57 -10.01
CA GLY A 88 -9.78 16.83 -8.74
C GLY A 88 -9.98 15.34 -9.00
N ILE A 89 -9.22 14.52 -8.29
CA ILE A 89 -9.35 13.04 -8.26
C ILE A 89 -9.15 12.56 -6.83
N PRO A 90 -9.58 11.33 -6.45
CA PRO A 90 -9.21 10.72 -5.18
C PRO A 90 -7.69 10.63 -5.01
N GLY A 91 -7.22 10.67 -3.77
CA GLY A 91 -5.84 10.33 -3.45
C GLY A 91 -5.48 8.93 -3.97
N LEU A 92 -4.32 8.82 -4.60
CA LEU A 92 -3.88 7.57 -5.21
C LEU A 92 -3.38 6.58 -4.16
N ILE A 93 -3.52 5.30 -4.47
CA ILE A 93 -3.14 4.18 -3.61
C ILE A 93 -2.13 3.32 -4.34
N ASP A 94 -0.95 3.14 -3.75
CA ASP A 94 0.10 2.25 -4.22
C ASP A 94 0.19 1.05 -3.29
N VAL A 95 -0.22 -0.12 -3.78
CA VAL A 95 -0.36 -1.32 -2.93
C VAL A 95 0.91 -2.19 -2.88
N HIS A 96 2.02 -1.73 -3.43
CA HIS A 96 3.30 -2.42 -3.34
C HIS A 96 4.45 -1.41 -3.32
N THR A 97 5.02 -1.15 -2.15
CA THR A 97 6.19 -0.30 -1.95
C THR A 97 7.18 -0.93 -0.97
N HIS A 98 8.40 -0.40 -0.97
CA HIS A 98 9.43 -0.66 0.03
C HIS A 98 9.95 0.66 0.60
N MET A 99 9.09 1.34 1.38
CA MET A 99 9.29 2.72 1.84
C MET A 99 10.62 2.95 2.56
N THR A 100 11.13 1.92 3.25
CA THR A 100 12.39 2.01 3.98
C THR A 100 13.64 1.74 3.13
N TYR A 101 13.48 1.47 1.82
CA TYR A 101 14.59 1.31 0.90
C TYR A 101 14.98 2.67 0.33
N TYR A 102 15.71 3.45 1.13
CA TYR A 102 16.18 4.78 0.75
C TYR A 102 17.43 4.71 -0.14
N TYR A 103 17.67 5.76 -0.91
CA TYR A 103 18.91 5.98 -1.63
C TYR A 103 19.77 6.99 -0.88
N ASP A 104 21.03 6.63 -0.62
CA ASP A 104 22.02 7.53 -0.06
C ASP A 104 23.01 7.95 -1.15
N PRO A 105 22.98 9.20 -1.61
CA PRO A 105 23.90 9.71 -2.63
C PRO A 105 25.37 9.69 -2.19
N ALA A 106 25.64 9.83 -0.88
CA ALA A 106 26.99 9.87 -0.35
C ALA A 106 27.69 8.50 -0.42
N THR A 107 26.92 7.44 -0.18
CA THR A 107 27.44 6.06 -0.21
C THR A 107 27.13 5.35 -1.54
N LYS A 108 26.33 5.97 -2.43
CA LYS A 108 25.82 5.36 -3.66
C LYS A 108 25.18 4.00 -3.38
N THR A 109 24.35 3.94 -2.35
CA THR A 109 23.76 2.68 -1.86
C THR A 109 22.85 2.09 -2.91
N SER A 110 23.10 0.86 -3.31
CA SER A 110 22.20 0.04 -4.12
C SER A 110 21.42 -0.93 -3.22
N PRO A 111 20.31 -1.52 -3.72
CA PRO A 111 19.54 -2.54 -3.02
C PRO A 111 20.40 -3.69 -2.49
N LEU A 112 21.43 -4.04 -3.25
CA LEU A 112 22.34 -5.15 -2.96
C LEU A 112 23.42 -4.79 -1.93
N ARG A 113 23.62 -3.53 -1.64
CA ARG A 113 24.73 -3.01 -0.83
C ARG A 113 24.26 -2.03 0.24
N GLN A 114 23.04 -2.15 0.71
CA GLN A 114 22.61 -1.30 1.83
C GLN A 114 23.53 -1.53 3.02
N PRO A 115 24.28 -0.51 3.46
CA PRO A 115 25.05 -0.63 4.68
C PRO A 115 24.08 -0.94 5.82
N ARG A 116 24.48 -1.78 6.76
CA ARG A 116 23.73 -1.99 8.00
C ARG A 116 23.71 -0.66 8.75
N SER A 117 22.64 0.10 8.57
CA SER A 117 22.37 1.29 9.35
C SER A 117 21.49 0.94 10.54
N LEU A 118 21.57 1.74 11.60
CA LEU A 118 20.64 1.62 12.71
C LEU A 118 19.21 1.83 12.21
N PRO A 119 18.22 1.07 12.68
CA PRO A 119 16.82 1.20 12.23
C PRO A 119 16.31 2.64 12.27
N ALA A 120 16.64 3.40 13.32
CA ALA A 120 16.25 4.81 13.46
C ALA A 120 16.81 5.70 12.34
N VAL A 121 18.06 5.49 11.94
CA VAL A 121 18.69 6.23 10.82
C VAL A 121 17.99 5.91 9.51
N THR A 122 17.71 4.63 9.26
CA THR A 122 16.97 4.20 8.06
C THR A 122 15.59 4.87 7.98
N VAL A 123 14.81 4.86 9.07
CA VAL A 123 13.47 5.47 9.10
C VAL A 123 13.57 6.98 8.88
N PHE A 124 14.58 7.65 9.46
CA PHE A 124 14.79 9.08 9.27
C PHE A 124 15.12 9.43 7.81
N LEU A 125 16.00 8.67 7.17
CA LEU A 125 16.37 8.90 5.76
C LEU A 125 15.21 8.53 4.81
N ALA A 126 14.40 7.53 5.15
CA ALA A 126 13.24 7.12 4.37
C ALA A 126 12.11 8.16 4.33
N GLN A 127 12.12 9.21 5.17
CA GLN A 127 11.14 10.29 5.07
C GLN A 127 11.16 10.99 3.70
N GLU A 128 12.30 11.01 3.02
CA GLU A 128 12.40 11.53 1.66
C GLU A 128 11.58 10.69 0.66
N ASN A 129 11.55 9.36 0.84
CA ASN A 129 10.69 8.47 0.07
C ASN A 129 9.21 8.80 0.31
N ALA A 130 8.83 9.04 1.58
CA ALA A 130 7.48 9.43 1.94
C ALA A 130 7.06 10.76 1.29
N ARG A 131 7.95 11.76 1.31
CA ARG A 131 7.73 13.05 0.67
C ARG A 131 7.51 12.89 -0.84
N LYS A 132 8.41 12.18 -1.53
CA LYS A 132 8.30 11.94 -2.98
C LYS A 132 7.05 11.16 -3.36
N THR A 133 6.63 10.21 -2.52
CA THR A 133 5.40 9.45 -2.71
C THR A 133 4.18 10.37 -2.68
N LEU A 134 4.10 11.29 -1.69
CA LEU A 134 3.04 12.30 -1.63
C LEU A 134 3.08 13.26 -2.83
N GLU A 135 4.27 13.66 -3.29
CA GLU A 135 4.44 14.51 -4.47
C GLU A 135 3.93 13.87 -5.76
N ALA A 136 3.95 12.55 -5.84
CA ALA A 136 3.34 11.79 -6.93
C ALA A 136 1.80 11.64 -6.80
N GLY A 137 1.18 12.23 -5.76
CA GLY A 137 -0.26 12.12 -5.51
C GLY A 137 -0.68 10.85 -4.78
N VAL A 138 0.26 10.02 -4.33
CA VAL A 138 -0.03 8.78 -3.61
C VAL A 138 -0.18 9.10 -2.12
N THR A 139 -1.42 9.02 -1.63
CA THR A 139 -1.77 9.34 -0.23
C THR A 139 -1.82 8.12 0.68
N THR A 140 -1.87 6.93 0.09
CA THR A 140 -1.89 5.65 0.82
C THR A 140 -0.97 4.63 0.15
N VAL A 141 -0.21 3.89 0.94
CA VAL A 141 0.66 2.81 0.47
C VAL A 141 0.46 1.52 1.26
N ARG A 142 0.73 0.38 0.62
CA ARG A 142 0.99 -0.88 1.29
C ARG A 142 2.47 -1.21 1.11
N ASP A 143 3.19 -1.25 2.23
CA ASP A 143 4.63 -1.57 2.28
C ASP A 143 4.81 -3.06 2.53
N LEU A 144 5.42 -3.76 1.58
CA LEU A 144 5.45 -5.22 1.56
C LEU A 144 6.81 -5.79 2.00
N GLY A 145 7.33 -5.26 3.08
CA GLY A 145 8.40 -5.88 3.82
C GLY A 145 9.57 -4.95 4.16
N SER A 146 9.97 -5.07 5.41
CA SER A 146 11.14 -4.37 5.95
C SER A 146 11.76 -5.17 7.09
N SER A 147 13.11 -5.25 7.10
CA SER A 147 13.83 -5.80 8.25
C SER A 147 13.71 -4.87 9.47
N ASP A 148 13.82 -5.45 10.66
CA ASP A 148 13.81 -4.73 11.95
C ASP A 148 12.53 -3.90 12.20
N TYR A 149 11.42 -4.29 11.54
CA TYR A 149 10.13 -3.61 11.67
C TYR A 149 10.18 -2.09 11.43
N LYS A 150 11.08 -1.65 10.53
CA LYS A 150 11.27 -0.22 10.23
C LYS A 150 10.05 0.39 9.55
N ASP A 151 9.33 -0.38 8.74
CA ASP A 151 8.04 -0.02 8.13
C ASP A 151 6.96 0.24 9.20
N ILE A 152 6.87 -0.62 10.22
CA ILE A 152 5.95 -0.44 11.36
C ILE A 152 6.30 0.84 12.11
N ALA A 153 7.59 1.06 12.40
CA ALA A 153 8.04 2.28 13.07
C ALA A 153 7.73 3.55 12.26
N MET A 154 7.94 3.49 10.94
CA MET A 154 7.63 4.62 10.02
C MET A 154 6.14 4.91 9.99
N ARG A 155 5.28 3.89 9.85
CA ARG A 155 3.82 4.02 9.92
C ARG A 155 3.39 4.70 11.22
N ASP A 156 3.92 4.25 12.34
CA ASP A 156 3.54 4.74 13.66
C ASP A 156 3.96 6.21 13.87
N LEU A 157 5.11 6.63 13.32
CA LEU A 157 5.54 8.04 13.32
C LEU A 157 4.61 8.90 12.47
N ILE A 158 4.18 8.41 11.30
CA ILE A 158 3.23 9.12 10.43
C ILE A 158 1.86 9.22 11.11
N ASN A 159 1.38 8.15 11.73
CA ASN A 159 0.08 8.14 12.43
C ASN A 159 0.05 9.07 13.66
N ARG A 160 1.21 9.32 14.28
CA ARG A 160 1.36 10.28 15.41
C ARG A 160 1.57 11.72 14.93
N GLY A 161 1.66 11.96 13.62
CA GLY A 161 1.99 13.27 13.07
C GLY A 161 3.46 13.71 13.27
N ALA A 162 4.33 12.80 13.73
CA ALA A 162 5.76 13.07 13.91
C ALA A 162 6.55 12.98 12.60
N MET A 163 5.97 12.41 11.56
CA MET A 163 6.52 12.33 10.21
C MET A 163 5.42 12.62 9.18
N VAL A 164 5.72 13.42 8.18
CA VAL A 164 4.83 13.63 7.03
C VAL A 164 5.02 12.50 6.03
N GLY A 165 3.92 11.82 5.67
CA GLY A 165 3.97 10.70 4.73
C GLY A 165 2.58 10.18 4.36
N PRO A 166 2.48 9.26 3.39
CA PRO A 166 1.23 8.58 3.04
C PRO A 166 0.73 7.74 4.22
N ARG A 167 -0.56 7.40 4.22
CA ARG A 167 -1.11 6.37 5.11
C ARG A 167 -0.46 5.04 4.74
N MET A 168 0.12 4.34 5.72
CA MET A 168 0.83 3.08 5.45
C MET A 168 0.09 1.88 6.03
N PHE A 169 0.01 0.81 5.23
CA PHE A 169 -0.30 -0.54 5.65
C PHE A 169 0.97 -1.37 5.49
N VAL A 170 1.41 -2.05 6.53
CA VAL A 170 2.77 -2.60 6.62
C VAL A 170 2.78 -4.09 6.88
N ALA A 171 3.81 -4.79 6.40
CA ALA A 171 3.93 -6.24 6.50
C ALA A 171 4.99 -6.73 7.51
N GLY A 172 5.90 -5.86 7.96
CA GLY A 172 7.03 -6.29 8.78
C GLY A 172 8.01 -7.16 7.99
N TYR A 173 8.42 -8.30 8.53
CA TYR A 173 9.25 -9.25 7.80
C TYR A 173 8.39 -10.10 6.84
N GLY A 174 8.80 -10.15 5.57
CA GLY A 174 8.24 -11.12 4.64
C GLY A 174 8.65 -12.56 5.00
N LEU A 175 7.72 -13.51 4.79
CA LEU A 175 8.03 -14.93 4.90
C LEU A 175 8.99 -15.35 3.78
N VAL A 176 10.12 -15.93 4.15
CA VAL A 176 11.10 -16.54 3.25
C VAL A 176 11.29 -17.99 3.64
N HIS A 177 11.43 -18.87 2.65
CA HIS A 177 11.65 -20.29 2.94
C HIS A 177 13.01 -20.49 3.61
N ARG A 178 13.02 -21.32 4.66
CA ARG A 178 14.25 -21.67 5.40
C ARG A 178 15.05 -22.70 4.63
N ASN A 179 16.01 -22.27 3.86
CA ASN A 179 16.97 -23.14 3.13
C ASN A 179 18.35 -23.10 3.79
N PRO A 180 19.24 -24.06 3.50
CA PRO A 180 20.65 -23.94 3.80
C PRO A 180 21.19 -22.63 3.19
N GLY A 181 21.66 -21.69 4.03
CA GLY A 181 22.09 -20.36 3.60
C GLY A 181 21.10 -19.23 3.92
N THR A 182 19.86 -19.51 4.27
CA THR A 182 18.96 -18.49 4.84
C THR A 182 19.51 -18.04 6.18
N SER A 183 19.70 -16.72 6.33
CA SER A 183 20.20 -16.16 7.59
C SER A 183 19.28 -16.56 8.75
N SER A 184 19.86 -17.20 9.77
CA SER A 184 19.15 -17.51 11.01
C SER A 184 18.63 -16.26 11.76
N ALA A 185 19.13 -15.09 11.39
CA ALA A 185 18.68 -13.80 11.92
C ALA A 185 17.40 -13.28 11.26
N SER A 186 16.91 -13.91 10.17
CA SER A 186 15.67 -13.49 9.54
C SER A 186 14.47 -13.94 10.37
N LYS A 187 13.75 -12.98 10.95
CA LYS A 187 12.50 -13.24 11.68
C LYS A 187 11.33 -13.67 10.78
N GLY A 188 11.51 -13.63 9.45
CA GLY A 188 10.55 -14.11 8.47
C GLY A 188 10.83 -15.52 7.96
N ALA A 189 11.95 -16.17 8.39
CA ALA A 189 12.33 -17.48 7.87
C ALA A 189 11.48 -18.61 8.49
N ALA A 190 10.84 -19.42 7.64
CA ALA A 190 10.01 -20.54 8.05
C ALA A 190 10.06 -21.68 7.03
N SER A 191 9.80 -22.90 7.47
CA SER A 191 9.52 -24.06 6.61
C SER A 191 8.52 -25.00 7.30
N GLY A 192 7.60 -25.53 6.50
CA GLY A 192 6.48 -26.34 6.98
C GLY A 192 5.36 -25.53 7.65
N PRO A 193 4.14 -26.06 7.64
CA PRO A 193 2.92 -25.34 8.06
C PRO A 193 2.99 -24.78 9.49
N GLN A 194 3.51 -25.53 10.43
CA GLN A 194 3.55 -25.14 11.85
C GLN A 194 4.47 -23.93 12.10
N GLU A 195 5.65 -23.93 11.47
CA GLU A 195 6.59 -22.81 11.63
C GLU A 195 6.07 -21.55 10.91
N ILE A 196 5.42 -21.71 9.75
CA ILE A 196 4.76 -20.64 9.02
C ILE A 196 3.66 -20.00 9.88
N GLU A 197 2.77 -20.78 10.50
CA GLU A 197 1.73 -20.25 11.39
C GLU A 197 2.33 -19.46 12.56
N ARG A 198 3.41 -19.97 13.18
CA ARG A 198 4.10 -19.30 14.27
C ARG A 198 4.69 -17.94 13.81
N VAL A 199 5.41 -17.93 12.68
CA VAL A 199 6.03 -16.70 12.16
C VAL A 199 4.99 -15.67 11.78
N ILE A 200 3.86 -16.06 11.18
CA ILE A 200 2.75 -15.15 10.87
C ILE A 200 2.19 -14.53 12.15
N ALA A 201 1.97 -15.35 13.20
CA ALA A 201 1.50 -14.83 14.49
C ALA A 201 2.48 -13.82 15.11
N GLU A 202 3.79 -14.04 14.98
CA GLU A 202 4.82 -13.11 15.42
C GLU A 202 4.81 -11.79 14.65
N GLN A 203 4.61 -11.82 13.30
CA GLN A 203 4.49 -10.60 12.51
C GLN A 203 3.25 -9.79 12.93
N VAL A 204 2.11 -10.45 13.11
CA VAL A 204 0.87 -9.81 13.57
C VAL A 204 1.04 -9.22 14.97
N ALA A 205 1.67 -9.94 15.89
CA ALA A 205 1.95 -9.47 17.24
C ALA A 205 2.91 -8.26 17.26
N ALA A 206 3.83 -8.18 16.28
CA ALA A 206 4.71 -7.03 16.11
C ALA A 206 3.99 -5.80 15.52
N GLY A 207 2.76 -5.95 15.04
CA GLY A 207 1.93 -4.87 14.51
C GLY A 207 1.80 -4.85 12.99
N ALA A 208 2.09 -5.94 12.28
CA ALA A 208 1.86 -6.02 10.84
C ALA A 208 0.36 -5.96 10.52
N ASP A 209 0.01 -5.16 9.51
CA ASP A 209 -1.36 -5.03 8.97
C ASP A 209 -1.64 -6.10 7.92
N TRP A 210 -0.60 -6.53 7.23
CA TRP A 210 -0.58 -7.50 6.14
C TRP A 210 0.48 -8.55 6.35
N ILE A 211 0.34 -9.69 5.67
CA ILE A 211 1.40 -10.69 5.55
C ILE A 211 1.98 -10.63 4.14
N LYS A 212 3.30 -10.66 4.03
CA LYS A 212 4.05 -10.83 2.78
C LYS A 212 4.70 -12.21 2.77
N MET A 213 4.59 -12.92 1.65
CA MET A 213 5.27 -14.19 1.43
C MET A 213 5.99 -14.18 0.09
N PHE A 214 7.20 -14.75 0.05
CA PHE A 214 7.97 -14.93 -1.17
C PHE A 214 7.75 -16.34 -1.70
N GLY A 215 6.73 -16.51 -2.56
CA GLY A 215 6.32 -17.79 -3.13
C GLY A 215 7.24 -18.31 -4.24
N SER A 216 8.11 -17.47 -4.79
CA SER A 216 9.15 -17.89 -5.72
C SER A 216 10.46 -17.15 -5.47
N THR A 217 11.56 -17.68 -6.03
CA THR A 217 12.79 -16.91 -6.26
C THR A 217 12.53 -15.85 -7.33
N GLY A 218 13.57 -15.13 -7.68
CA GLY A 218 13.53 -14.07 -8.69
C GLY A 218 13.53 -12.68 -8.07
N GLY A 219 14.05 -11.77 -8.83
CA GLY A 219 14.23 -10.38 -8.45
C GLY A 219 14.64 -9.58 -9.67
N PHE A 220 15.16 -8.38 -9.43
CA PHE A 220 15.51 -7.42 -10.47
C PHE A 220 16.64 -7.89 -11.41
N ASP A 221 17.54 -8.77 -11.01
CA ASP A 221 18.66 -9.29 -11.81
C ASP A 221 18.37 -10.65 -12.45
N ASN A 222 17.44 -11.40 -11.87
CA ASN A 222 16.99 -12.70 -12.36
C ASN A 222 15.49 -12.85 -12.19
N VAL A 223 14.74 -12.56 -13.22
CA VAL A 223 13.28 -12.62 -13.27
C VAL A 223 12.73 -14.03 -13.55
N SER A 224 13.58 -15.07 -13.59
CA SER A 224 13.13 -16.46 -13.52
C SER A 224 12.72 -16.77 -12.09
N GLY A 225 11.61 -17.44 -11.89
CA GLY A 225 11.08 -17.71 -10.55
C GLY A 225 10.91 -19.19 -10.33
N ASP A 226 11.84 -19.82 -9.60
CA ASP A 226 11.62 -21.16 -9.04
C ASP A 226 10.75 -21.01 -7.78
N GLU A 227 9.80 -21.92 -7.61
CA GLU A 227 8.96 -21.98 -6.43
C GLU A 227 9.78 -22.20 -5.16
N THR A 228 9.48 -21.44 -4.09
CA THR A 228 10.20 -21.51 -2.82
C THR A 228 9.42 -22.25 -1.74
N PHE A 229 8.11 -22.06 -1.70
CA PHE A 229 7.20 -22.75 -0.81
C PHE A 229 6.27 -23.65 -1.62
N SER A 230 5.98 -24.83 -1.12
CA SER A 230 5.00 -25.73 -1.73
C SER A 230 3.57 -25.17 -1.68
N ALA A 231 2.68 -25.71 -2.52
CA ALA A 231 1.26 -25.37 -2.49
C ALA A 231 0.61 -25.56 -1.10
N GLU A 232 1.03 -26.61 -0.37
CA GLU A 232 0.56 -26.88 1.00
C GLU A 232 1.01 -25.80 1.98
N GLU A 233 2.27 -25.36 1.89
CA GLU A 233 2.82 -24.30 2.73
C GLU A 233 2.18 -22.94 2.42
N MET A 234 1.95 -22.62 1.14
CA MET A 234 1.24 -21.40 0.75
C MET A 234 -0.21 -21.41 1.27
N LYS A 235 -0.90 -22.56 1.19
CA LYS A 235 -2.23 -22.71 1.75
C LYS A 235 -2.23 -22.52 3.26
N ALA A 236 -1.30 -23.13 3.99
CA ALA A 236 -1.16 -22.94 5.43
C ALA A 236 -0.91 -21.46 5.80
N ALA A 237 -0.10 -20.75 5.00
CA ALA A 237 0.16 -19.31 5.20
C ALA A 237 -1.11 -18.47 5.03
N VAL A 238 -1.90 -18.73 3.98
CA VAL A 238 -3.17 -18.04 3.73
C VAL A 238 -4.16 -18.28 4.88
N GLU A 239 -4.35 -19.54 5.28
CA GLU A 239 -5.25 -19.91 6.37
C GLU A 239 -4.82 -19.29 7.71
N ALA A 240 -3.53 -19.28 8.02
CA ALA A 240 -2.99 -18.67 9.24
C ALA A 240 -3.18 -17.13 9.25
N ALA A 241 -2.93 -16.46 8.13
CA ALA A 241 -3.17 -15.02 8.01
C ALA A 241 -4.66 -14.67 8.19
N HIS A 242 -5.54 -15.38 7.48
CA HIS A 242 -6.99 -15.15 7.55
C HIS A 242 -7.56 -15.44 8.94
N LYS A 243 -7.09 -16.49 9.63
CA LYS A 243 -7.46 -16.80 11.03
C LYS A 243 -7.16 -15.64 11.99
N LEU A 244 -6.13 -14.86 11.69
CA LEU A 244 -5.74 -13.66 12.45
C LEU A 244 -6.33 -12.36 11.89
N ASN A 245 -7.31 -12.45 10.98
CA ASN A 245 -7.91 -11.32 10.28
C ASN A 245 -6.87 -10.44 9.57
N ARG A 246 -5.87 -11.06 8.96
CA ARG A 246 -4.89 -10.40 8.09
C ARG A 246 -5.00 -10.95 6.68
N ARG A 247 -4.78 -10.07 5.72
CA ARG A 247 -4.66 -10.43 4.31
C ARG A 247 -3.21 -10.78 3.99
N ILE A 248 -3.01 -11.57 2.93
CA ILE A 248 -1.70 -12.02 2.51
C ILE A 248 -1.43 -11.66 1.04
N ALA A 249 -0.24 -11.10 0.80
CA ALA A 249 0.32 -10.84 -0.51
C ALA A 249 1.41 -11.87 -0.80
N ILE A 250 1.30 -12.59 -1.92
CA ILE A 250 2.30 -13.58 -2.31
C ILE A 250 3.04 -13.11 -3.56
N HIS A 251 4.36 -12.98 -3.42
CA HIS A 251 5.28 -12.69 -4.51
C HIS A 251 5.52 -13.96 -5.34
N SER A 252 5.38 -13.86 -6.65
CA SER A 252 5.87 -14.87 -7.57
C SER A 252 6.19 -14.27 -8.93
N TYR A 253 7.43 -14.43 -9.39
CA TYR A 253 7.81 -14.07 -10.75
C TYR A 253 7.39 -15.15 -11.77
N GLY A 254 7.58 -16.43 -11.43
CA GLY A 254 7.30 -17.55 -12.29
C GLY A 254 5.86 -18.07 -12.22
N PRO A 255 5.39 -18.81 -13.26
CA PRO A 255 4.01 -19.27 -13.35
C PRO A 255 3.65 -20.36 -12.31
N ALA A 256 4.60 -21.21 -11.86
CA ALA A 256 4.33 -22.27 -10.91
C ALA A 256 3.91 -21.71 -9.54
N GLY A 257 4.77 -20.91 -8.91
CA GLY A 257 4.45 -20.29 -7.63
C GLY A 257 3.24 -19.36 -7.70
N ALA A 258 2.99 -18.69 -8.86
CA ALA A 258 1.79 -17.89 -9.07
C ALA A 258 0.51 -18.74 -9.06
N ARG A 259 0.52 -19.90 -9.74
CA ARG A 259 -0.60 -20.84 -9.76
C ARG A 259 -0.93 -21.31 -8.35
N ASP A 260 0.09 -21.71 -7.60
CA ASP A 260 -0.07 -22.23 -6.25
C ASP A 260 -0.49 -21.14 -5.26
N ALA A 261 0.03 -19.91 -5.38
CA ALA A 261 -0.42 -18.76 -4.59
C ALA A 261 -1.91 -18.44 -4.81
N VAL A 262 -2.36 -18.42 -6.08
CA VAL A 262 -3.77 -18.20 -6.44
C VAL A 262 -4.62 -19.38 -5.97
N GLY A 263 -4.15 -20.61 -6.16
CA GLY A 263 -4.79 -21.84 -5.69
C GLY A 263 -4.98 -21.87 -4.17
N ALA A 264 -4.00 -21.40 -3.43
CA ALA A 264 -4.03 -21.27 -1.97
C ALA A 264 -5.04 -20.23 -1.47
N GLY A 265 -5.44 -19.27 -2.31
CA GLY A 265 -6.39 -18.22 -1.96
C GLY A 265 -5.73 -16.92 -1.45
N ALA A 266 -4.55 -16.58 -1.96
CA ALA A 266 -3.91 -15.30 -1.69
C ALA A 266 -4.85 -14.11 -2.01
N ASP A 267 -4.79 -13.04 -1.21
CA ASP A 267 -5.59 -11.84 -1.44
C ASP A 267 -5.03 -11.00 -2.60
N SER A 268 -3.72 -11.04 -2.80
CA SER A 268 -3.07 -10.51 -3.99
C SER A 268 -1.88 -11.35 -4.43
N LEU A 269 -1.72 -11.43 -5.76
CA LEU A 269 -0.54 -11.95 -6.43
C LEU A 269 0.32 -10.77 -6.86
N GLU A 270 1.58 -10.76 -6.45
CA GLU A 270 2.56 -9.72 -6.79
C GLU A 270 3.43 -10.21 -7.95
N HIS A 271 3.73 -9.33 -8.90
CA HIS A 271 4.49 -9.60 -10.14
C HIS A 271 3.72 -10.54 -11.08
N GLY A 272 4.17 -11.76 -11.25
CA GLY A 272 3.52 -12.77 -12.11
C GLY A 272 3.76 -12.55 -13.59
N THR A 273 4.49 -13.46 -14.21
CA THR A 273 4.75 -13.40 -15.67
C THR A 273 4.48 -14.76 -16.28
N ASP A 274 4.16 -14.75 -17.58
CA ASP A 274 3.85 -15.95 -18.36
C ASP A 274 2.75 -16.81 -17.74
N LEU A 275 1.82 -16.17 -17.01
CA LEU A 275 0.69 -16.89 -16.42
C LEU A 275 -0.14 -17.52 -17.52
N ASP A 276 -0.49 -18.79 -17.34
CA ASP A 276 -1.39 -19.49 -18.26
C ASP A 276 -2.84 -19.00 -18.11
N ASP A 277 -3.69 -19.30 -19.10
CA ASP A 277 -5.08 -18.86 -19.10
C ASP A 277 -5.89 -19.42 -17.93
N ASP A 278 -5.55 -20.60 -17.43
CA ASP A 278 -6.25 -21.23 -16.31
C ASP A 278 -5.91 -20.48 -15.00
N THR A 279 -4.65 -20.10 -14.81
CA THR A 279 -4.25 -19.24 -13.67
C THR A 279 -4.92 -17.86 -13.76
N LEU A 280 -4.98 -17.25 -14.95
CA LEU A 280 -5.64 -15.96 -15.15
C LEU A 280 -7.16 -16.04 -14.91
N LYS A 281 -7.84 -17.09 -15.39
CA LYS A 281 -9.26 -17.32 -15.07
C LYS A 281 -9.47 -17.54 -13.57
N ASN A 282 -8.59 -18.29 -12.92
CA ASN A 282 -8.67 -18.53 -11.49
C ASN A 282 -8.49 -17.24 -10.67
N LEU A 283 -7.60 -16.32 -11.09
CA LEU A 283 -7.49 -14.96 -10.53
C LEU A 283 -8.82 -14.20 -10.66
N ALA A 284 -9.43 -14.22 -11.84
CA ALA A 284 -10.70 -13.53 -12.10
C ALA A 284 -11.86 -14.12 -11.27
N ASP A 285 -12.02 -15.44 -11.27
CA ASP A 285 -13.09 -16.16 -10.59
C ASP A 285 -13.04 -15.99 -9.07
N ARG A 286 -11.83 -16.08 -8.51
CA ARG A 286 -11.58 -15.88 -7.06
C ARG A 286 -11.58 -14.40 -6.66
N LYS A 287 -11.58 -13.48 -7.63
CA LYS A 287 -11.45 -12.04 -7.40
C LYS A 287 -10.17 -11.67 -6.66
N THR A 288 -9.13 -12.48 -6.78
CA THR A 288 -7.79 -12.17 -6.30
C THR A 288 -7.25 -10.98 -7.08
N PHE A 289 -6.64 -10.02 -6.39
CA PHE A 289 -6.02 -8.89 -7.07
C PHE A 289 -4.67 -9.28 -7.66
N TRP A 290 -4.41 -8.81 -8.86
CA TRP A 290 -3.09 -8.90 -9.46
C TRP A 290 -2.38 -7.53 -9.46
N VAL A 291 -1.13 -7.52 -8.99
CA VAL A 291 -0.27 -6.35 -8.84
C VAL A 291 1.00 -6.60 -9.66
N PRO A 292 1.01 -6.29 -10.97
CA PRO A 292 2.05 -6.75 -11.91
C PRO A 292 3.40 -6.06 -11.76
N THR A 293 3.48 -4.83 -11.23
CA THR A 293 4.71 -4.06 -11.00
C THR A 293 5.66 -4.00 -12.22
N ILE A 294 5.10 -3.77 -13.39
CA ILE A 294 5.87 -3.80 -14.66
C ILE A 294 6.92 -2.68 -14.69
N ASP A 295 6.56 -1.49 -14.17
CA ASP A 295 7.45 -0.33 -14.16
C ASP A 295 8.69 -0.52 -13.27
N HIS A 296 8.64 -1.38 -12.28
CA HIS A 296 9.78 -1.73 -11.44
C HIS A 296 10.95 -2.30 -12.27
N ASN A 297 10.67 -3.23 -13.16
CA ASN A 297 11.70 -3.82 -14.01
C ASN A 297 12.20 -2.83 -15.06
N ARG A 298 11.32 -1.93 -15.58
CA ARG A 298 11.75 -0.81 -16.43
C ARG A 298 12.74 0.09 -15.68
N TYR A 299 12.46 0.44 -14.43
CA TYR A 299 13.35 1.26 -13.62
C TYR A 299 14.76 0.64 -13.51
N TYR A 300 14.88 -0.65 -13.26
CA TYR A 300 16.18 -1.32 -13.23
C TYR A 300 16.86 -1.41 -14.60
N ALA A 301 16.09 -1.67 -15.66
CA ALA A 301 16.63 -1.70 -17.02
C ALA A 301 17.21 -0.33 -17.45
N GLU A 302 16.52 0.77 -17.11
CA GLU A 302 16.98 2.13 -17.42
C GLU A 302 18.14 2.59 -16.52
N ASN A 303 18.30 2.01 -15.34
CA ASN A 303 19.36 2.37 -14.37
C ASN A 303 20.39 1.25 -14.20
N GLY A 304 20.54 0.36 -15.18
CA GLY A 304 21.45 -0.80 -15.10
C GLY A 304 22.88 -0.42 -14.74
N ASP A 305 23.40 0.67 -15.28
CA ASP A 305 24.74 1.17 -14.97
C ASP A 305 24.91 1.55 -13.50
N LEU A 306 23.88 2.15 -12.88
CA LEU A 306 23.88 2.50 -11.46
C LEU A 306 24.04 1.26 -10.56
N TYR A 307 23.47 0.13 -11.01
CA TYR A 307 23.49 -1.13 -10.28
C TYR A 307 24.59 -2.09 -10.73
N GLY A 308 25.37 -1.71 -11.74
CA GLY A 308 26.45 -2.54 -12.29
C GLY A 308 25.92 -3.77 -13.04
N PHE A 309 24.76 -3.66 -13.68
CA PHE A 309 24.18 -4.75 -14.46
C PHE A 309 24.92 -4.95 -15.77
N SER A 310 25.11 -6.20 -16.16
CA SER A 310 25.61 -6.53 -17.49
C SER A 310 24.57 -6.21 -18.57
N ALA A 311 25.03 -6.02 -19.82
CA ALA A 311 24.12 -5.86 -20.95
C ALA A 311 23.14 -7.05 -21.10
N ALA A 312 23.58 -8.26 -20.72
CA ALA A 312 22.70 -9.43 -20.72
C ALA A 312 21.61 -9.32 -19.65
N ALA A 313 21.93 -8.84 -18.45
CA ALA A 313 20.91 -8.63 -17.40
C ALA A 313 19.88 -7.57 -17.83
N VAL A 314 20.34 -6.45 -18.39
CA VAL A 314 19.43 -5.40 -18.92
C VAL A 314 18.55 -5.94 -20.05
N LYS A 315 19.11 -6.78 -20.94
CA LYS A 315 18.33 -7.44 -21.97
C LYS A 315 17.26 -8.36 -21.38
N ASN A 316 17.59 -9.18 -20.38
CA ASN A 316 16.64 -10.07 -19.71
C ASN A 316 15.51 -9.28 -19.04
N LEU A 317 15.81 -8.14 -18.41
CA LEU A 317 14.79 -7.25 -17.84
C LEU A 317 13.84 -6.73 -18.92
N ASN A 318 14.35 -6.28 -20.07
CA ASN A 318 13.51 -5.80 -21.17
C ASN A 318 12.65 -6.94 -21.76
N ASP A 319 13.21 -8.13 -21.94
CA ASP A 319 12.46 -9.30 -22.41
C ASP A 319 11.36 -9.69 -21.40
N TYR A 320 11.62 -9.58 -20.10
CA TYR A 320 10.64 -9.81 -19.05
C TYR A 320 9.51 -8.78 -19.09
N ILE A 321 9.82 -7.48 -19.22
CA ILE A 321 8.83 -6.41 -19.31
C ILE A 321 7.83 -6.68 -20.44
N GLU A 322 8.32 -7.07 -21.62
CA GLU A 322 7.46 -7.39 -22.76
C GLU A 322 6.58 -8.63 -22.52
N ARG A 323 7.10 -9.66 -21.86
CA ARG A 323 6.32 -10.85 -21.48
C ARG A 323 5.26 -10.52 -20.43
N ASN A 324 5.62 -9.70 -19.44
CA ASN A 324 4.67 -9.28 -18.40
C ASN A 324 3.57 -8.40 -18.98
N LEU A 325 3.89 -7.49 -19.91
CA LEU A 325 2.88 -6.70 -20.63
C LEU A 325 1.91 -7.59 -21.42
N LYS A 326 2.40 -8.62 -22.11
CA LYS A 326 1.54 -9.60 -22.81
C LYS A 326 0.64 -10.36 -21.83
N THR A 327 1.16 -10.74 -20.67
CA THR A 327 0.36 -11.35 -19.60
C THR A 327 -0.72 -10.39 -19.13
N ALA A 328 -0.38 -9.08 -18.92
CA ALA A 328 -1.34 -8.06 -18.52
C ALA A 328 -2.45 -7.84 -19.56
N GLN A 329 -2.13 -7.87 -20.86
CA GLN A 329 -3.12 -7.77 -21.94
C GLN A 329 -4.11 -8.95 -21.92
N ARG A 330 -3.64 -10.16 -21.63
CA ARG A 330 -4.50 -11.36 -21.51
C ARG A 330 -5.34 -11.29 -20.23
N ALA A 331 -4.71 -10.93 -19.13
CA ALA A 331 -5.37 -10.79 -17.83
C ALA A 331 -6.52 -9.76 -17.89
N TYR A 332 -6.29 -8.61 -18.51
CA TYR A 332 -7.32 -7.59 -18.68
C TYR A 332 -8.51 -8.13 -19.48
N LYS A 333 -8.27 -8.82 -20.61
CA LYS A 333 -9.33 -9.42 -21.44
C LYS A 333 -10.13 -10.49 -20.68
N LEU A 334 -9.52 -11.18 -19.73
CA LEU A 334 -10.17 -12.21 -18.89
C LEU A 334 -10.84 -11.63 -17.63
N GLY A 335 -10.83 -10.30 -17.44
CA GLY A 335 -11.48 -9.64 -16.34
C GLY A 335 -10.77 -9.78 -14.98
N VAL A 336 -9.47 -10.03 -14.99
CA VAL A 336 -8.64 -10.03 -13.76
C VAL A 336 -8.68 -8.66 -13.12
N ARG A 337 -8.76 -8.60 -11.80
CA ARG A 337 -8.76 -7.36 -11.03
C ARG A 337 -7.34 -6.85 -10.82
N PHE A 338 -7.03 -5.70 -11.38
CA PHE A 338 -5.74 -5.04 -11.18
C PHE A 338 -5.78 -4.09 -9.99
N ALA A 339 -4.66 -4.00 -9.26
CA ALA A 339 -4.39 -2.88 -8.37
C ALA A 339 -2.99 -2.31 -8.67
N MET A 340 -2.83 -0.99 -8.55
CA MET A 340 -1.56 -0.33 -8.82
C MET A 340 -0.58 -0.59 -7.69
N GLY A 341 0.54 -1.22 -7.99
CA GLY A 341 1.72 -1.34 -7.14
C GLY A 341 2.97 -0.97 -7.91
N SER A 342 3.77 -0.08 -7.38
CA SER A 342 4.99 0.38 -8.06
C SER A 342 6.20 -0.50 -7.78
N ASP A 343 6.21 -1.18 -6.65
CA ASP A 343 7.39 -1.82 -6.06
C ASP A 343 8.56 -0.82 -5.93
N ALA A 344 8.21 0.43 -5.57
CA ALA A 344 9.17 1.54 -5.53
C ALA A 344 10.27 1.31 -4.49
N VAL A 345 11.48 1.54 -4.95
CA VAL A 345 12.72 1.45 -4.19
C VAL A 345 13.66 2.62 -4.55
N PHE A 346 14.53 3.04 -3.65
CA PHE A 346 15.63 3.98 -3.87
C PHE A 346 15.23 5.26 -4.61
N THR A 347 15.77 5.49 -5.82
CA THR A 347 15.48 6.68 -6.64
C THR A 347 14.18 6.57 -7.44
N MET A 348 13.49 5.44 -7.38
CA MET A 348 12.20 5.25 -8.04
C MET A 348 11.06 6.00 -7.33
N PHE A 349 11.20 6.32 -6.04
CA PHE A 349 10.19 7.11 -5.34
C PHE A 349 9.94 8.46 -6.03
N GLY A 350 8.67 8.80 -6.16
CA GLY A 350 8.19 9.91 -7.00
C GLY A 350 7.76 9.49 -8.40
N GLN A 351 8.09 8.25 -8.81
CA GLN A 351 7.65 7.64 -10.08
C GLN A 351 6.57 6.58 -9.88
N ASN A 352 6.04 6.44 -8.67
CA ASN A 352 5.07 5.40 -8.28
C ASN A 352 3.92 5.21 -9.27
N THR A 353 3.40 6.30 -9.83
CA THR A 353 2.23 6.28 -10.72
C THR A 353 2.55 5.90 -12.17
N ARG A 354 3.82 5.70 -12.53
CA ARG A 354 4.20 5.28 -13.89
C ARG A 354 3.65 3.92 -14.27
N GLU A 355 3.36 3.06 -13.30
CA GLU A 355 2.67 1.77 -13.52
C GLU A 355 1.36 1.94 -14.30
N LEU A 356 0.65 3.05 -14.13
CA LEU A 356 -0.60 3.34 -14.84
C LEU A 356 -0.44 3.41 -16.37
N SER A 357 0.75 3.79 -16.87
CA SER A 357 1.05 3.76 -18.31
C SER A 357 1.03 2.33 -18.85
N TRP A 358 1.49 1.37 -18.07
CA TRP A 358 1.51 -0.04 -18.45
C TRP A 358 0.11 -0.61 -18.50
N PHE A 359 -0.78 -0.18 -17.61
CA PHE A 359 -2.19 -0.58 -17.63
C PHE A 359 -2.90 -0.08 -18.89
N VAL A 360 -2.64 1.17 -19.30
CA VAL A 360 -3.16 1.69 -20.57
C VAL A 360 -2.56 0.92 -21.76
N ARG A 361 -1.27 0.61 -21.75
CA ARG A 361 -0.63 -0.25 -22.78
C ARG A 361 -1.18 -1.68 -22.79
N ALA A 362 -1.68 -2.17 -21.66
CA ALA A 362 -2.37 -3.46 -21.56
C ALA A 362 -3.79 -3.44 -22.15
N GLY A 363 -4.34 -2.26 -22.48
CA GLY A 363 -5.63 -2.09 -23.12
C GLY A 363 -6.68 -1.40 -22.28
N MET A 364 -6.37 -0.99 -21.05
CA MET A 364 -7.28 -0.23 -20.19
C MET A 364 -7.47 1.19 -20.71
N THR A 365 -8.65 1.74 -20.53
CA THR A 365 -8.86 3.18 -20.63
C THR A 365 -8.12 3.90 -19.49
N PRO A 366 -7.81 5.21 -19.62
CA PRO A 366 -7.25 5.99 -18.53
C PRO A 366 -8.08 5.94 -17.24
N GLU A 367 -9.41 5.89 -17.35
CA GLU A 367 -10.31 5.76 -16.20
C GLU A 367 -10.14 4.40 -15.51
N GLU A 368 -10.09 3.29 -16.25
CA GLU A 368 -9.87 1.96 -15.67
C GLU A 368 -8.50 1.85 -14.99
N ALA A 369 -7.46 2.45 -15.58
CA ALA A 369 -6.15 2.54 -14.96
C ALA A 369 -6.20 3.35 -13.65
N LEU A 370 -6.94 4.47 -13.60
CA LEU A 370 -7.16 5.23 -12.37
C LEU A 370 -7.93 4.43 -11.31
N LEU A 371 -8.91 3.63 -11.72
CA LEU A 371 -9.62 2.74 -10.79
C LEU A 371 -8.68 1.74 -10.11
N ALA A 372 -7.66 1.25 -10.84
CA ALA A 372 -6.63 0.38 -10.24
C ALA A 372 -5.82 1.08 -9.14
N ALA A 373 -5.59 2.39 -9.26
CA ALA A 373 -4.86 3.21 -8.29
C ALA A 373 -5.77 3.89 -7.24
N THR A 374 -7.07 3.62 -7.23
CA THR A 374 -8.02 4.25 -6.31
C THR A 374 -8.94 3.19 -5.70
N ARG A 375 -10.09 2.92 -6.28
CA ARG A 375 -11.09 1.99 -5.71
C ARG A 375 -10.59 0.55 -5.58
N ASN A 376 -9.85 0.05 -6.55
CA ASN A 376 -9.32 -1.31 -6.49
C ASN A 376 -8.26 -1.42 -5.40
N GLY A 377 -7.35 -0.45 -5.31
CA GLY A 377 -6.39 -0.36 -4.20
C GLY A 377 -7.09 -0.32 -2.84
N ALA A 378 -8.13 0.53 -2.69
CA ALA A 378 -8.92 0.62 -1.47
C ALA A 378 -9.61 -0.72 -1.13
N ALA A 379 -10.20 -1.40 -2.12
CA ALA A 379 -10.85 -2.70 -1.92
C ALA A 379 -9.84 -3.79 -1.53
N LEU A 380 -8.65 -3.79 -2.16
CA LEU A 380 -7.56 -4.69 -1.75
C LEU A 380 -7.15 -4.44 -0.30
N LEU A 381 -7.11 -3.19 0.15
CA LEU A 381 -6.78 -2.85 1.54
C LEU A 381 -7.94 -3.08 2.53
N GLY A 382 -9.16 -3.41 2.06
CA GLY A 382 -10.37 -3.50 2.90
C GLY A 382 -10.88 -2.13 3.37
N MET A 383 -10.55 -1.08 2.63
CA MET A 383 -10.85 0.31 2.95
C MET A 383 -11.80 0.97 1.95
N GLU A 384 -12.53 0.20 1.17
CA GLU A 384 -13.40 0.67 0.08
C GLU A 384 -14.55 1.59 0.53
N ARG A 385 -14.82 1.65 1.84
CA ARG A 385 -15.80 2.55 2.45
C ARG A 385 -15.21 3.85 2.99
N SER A 386 -13.88 4.02 2.85
CA SER A 386 -13.14 5.13 3.47
C SER A 386 -12.08 5.75 2.56
N LEU A 387 -11.61 5.02 1.55
CA LEU A 387 -10.54 5.42 0.63
C LEU A 387 -10.94 5.14 -0.84
N GLY A 388 -10.24 5.74 -1.76
CA GLY A 388 -10.37 5.50 -3.20
C GLY A 388 -11.54 6.21 -3.86
N SER A 389 -12.26 7.07 -3.14
CA SER A 389 -13.33 7.92 -3.70
C SER A 389 -13.39 9.27 -2.99
N VAL A 390 -13.79 10.30 -3.71
CA VAL A 390 -14.18 11.59 -3.14
C VAL A 390 -15.68 11.51 -2.87
N ALA A 391 -16.06 11.22 -1.62
CA ALA A 391 -17.47 11.03 -1.23
C ALA A 391 -17.67 11.39 0.24
N PRO A 392 -18.88 11.83 0.65
CA PRO A 392 -19.17 12.09 2.05
C PRO A 392 -18.84 10.90 2.95
N GLY A 393 -18.18 11.15 4.08
CA GLY A 393 -17.72 10.15 5.03
C GLY A 393 -16.36 9.53 4.73
N TYR A 394 -15.82 9.68 3.51
CA TYR A 394 -14.48 9.22 3.14
C TYR A 394 -13.39 10.11 3.73
N TYR A 395 -12.18 9.60 3.86
CA TYR A 395 -11.02 10.43 4.16
C TYR A 395 -10.85 11.50 3.08
N ALA A 396 -10.50 12.69 3.51
CA ALA A 396 -10.19 13.81 2.61
C ALA A 396 -8.78 13.63 2.02
N ASP A 397 -8.64 12.58 1.22
CA ASP A 397 -7.46 12.27 0.42
C ASP A 397 -7.79 12.65 -1.02
N ILE A 398 -7.29 13.81 -1.48
CA ILE A 398 -7.68 14.42 -2.75
C ILE A 398 -6.44 14.95 -3.47
N VAL A 399 -6.39 14.73 -4.78
CA VAL A 399 -5.30 15.21 -5.64
C VAL A 399 -5.86 16.14 -6.71
N ALA A 400 -5.18 17.25 -6.96
CA ALA A 400 -5.44 18.11 -8.11
C ALA A 400 -4.37 17.92 -9.17
N VAL A 401 -4.79 17.64 -10.40
CA VAL A 401 -3.93 17.45 -11.56
C VAL A 401 -4.22 18.51 -12.62
N GLU A 402 -3.19 18.89 -13.37
CA GLU A 402 -3.32 19.84 -14.48
C GLU A 402 -3.65 19.08 -15.77
N GLY A 403 -4.88 19.23 -16.27
CA GLY A 403 -5.40 18.56 -17.47
C GLY A 403 -6.53 17.59 -17.16
N ASP A 404 -6.80 16.70 -18.10
CA ASP A 404 -7.90 15.72 -18.03
C ASP A 404 -7.36 14.29 -17.90
N PRO A 405 -7.35 13.72 -16.67
CA PRO A 405 -6.80 12.39 -16.42
C PRO A 405 -7.61 11.25 -17.04
N LEU A 406 -8.87 11.50 -17.40
CA LEU A 406 -9.73 10.50 -18.05
C LEU A 406 -9.46 10.40 -19.57
N LYS A 407 -8.76 11.40 -20.13
CA LYS A 407 -8.34 11.40 -21.54
C LYS A 407 -6.87 11.00 -21.70
N ASP A 408 -6.03 11.41 -20.75
CA ASP A 408 -4.60 11.17 -20.80
C ASP A 408 -4.06 10.84 -19.40
N ILE A 409 -3.67 9.59 -19.21
CA ILE A 409 -3.12 9.10 -17.95
C ILE A 409 -1.80 9.81 -17.57
N GLN A 410 -1.05 10.36 -18.54
CA GLN A 410 0.16 11.12 -18.29
C GLN A 410 -0.09 12.37 -17.45
N THR A 411 -1.32 12.86 -17.43
CA THR A 411 -1.77 13.93 -16.53
C THR A 411 -1.55 13.57 -15.06
N VAL A 412 -1.86 12.34 -14.68
CA VAL A 412 -1.66 11.85 -13.30
C VAL A 412 -0.18 11.61 -13.01
N ILE A 413 0.55 11.08 -13.98
CA ILE A 413 1.95 10.70 -13.81
C ILE A 413 2.86 11.94 -13.67
N ASN A 414 2.57 13.02 -14.43
CA ASN A 414 3.52 14.12 -14.60
C ASN A 414 2.99 15.49 -14.12
N ARG A 415 1.68 15.61 -13.80
CA ARG A 415 1.07 16.92 -13.61
C ARG A 415 0.27 17.05 -12.31
N VAL A 416 0.71 16.38 -11.24
CA VAL A 416 0.20 16.60 -9.89
C VAL A 416 0.62 17.99 -9.42
N ARG A 417 -0.34 18.81 -8.98
CA ARG A 417 -0.12 20.18 -8.52
C ARG A 417 -0.46 20.40 -7.07
N TRP A 418 -1.38 19.62 -6.54
CA TRP A 418 -1.80 19.79 -5.16
C TRP A 418 -2.26 18.45 -4.59
N VAL A 419 -1.95 18.21 -3.32
CA VAL A 419 -2.31 16.96 -2.62
C VAL A 419 -2.80 17.27 -1.22
N MET A 420 -3.97 16.75 -0.89
CA MET A 420 -4.51 16.68 0.47
C MET A 420 -4.51 15.24 0.94
N LYS A 421 -4.04 15.01 2.15
CA LYS A 421 -4.10 13.71 2.83
C LYS A 421 -4.74 13.90 4.20
N GLY A 422 -5.83 13.21 4.49
CA GLY A 422 -6.53 13.30 5.77
C GLY A 422 -6.92 14.73 6.13
N GLY A 423 -7.42 15.53 5.17
CA GLY A 423 -7.83 16.92 5.38
C GLY A 423 -6.67 17.94 5.49
N HIS A 424 -5.44 17.51 5.45
CA HIS A 424 -4.26 18.36 5.49
C HIS A 424 -3.64 18.51 4.10
N VAL A 425 -3.39 19.75 3.66
CA VAL A 425 -2.64 20.04 2.44
C VAL A 425 -1.17 19.67 2.69
N VAL A 426 -0.67 18.69 1.95
CA VAL A 426 0.71 18.17 2.10
C VAL A 426 1.60 18.58 0.94
N ILE A 427 1.02 18.87 -0.23
CA ILE A 427 1.70 19.42 -1.40
C ILE A 427 0.88 20.56 -1.96
N ASP A 428 1.50 21.71 -2.18
CA ASP A 428 0.91 22.85 -2.88
C ASP A 428 1.92 23.43 -3.88
N ARG A 429 1.65 23.22 -5.17
CA ARG A 429 2.41 23.76 -6.30
C ARG A 429 1.50 24.61 -7.20
N VAL A 430 0.38 25.10 -6.66
CA VAL A 430 -0.61 25.90 -7.40
C VAL A 430 -0.19 27.36 -7.47
N THR A 431 0.32 27.87 -6.37
CA THR A 431 0.92 29.20 -6.29
C THR A 431 2.39 29.06 -6.67
N GLY A 432 2.69 29.22 -7.96
CA GLY A 432 4.07 29.15 -8.44
C GLY A 432 4.95 30.19 -7.72
N HIS A 433 5.89 29.69 -6.96
CA HIS A 433 7.11 30.38 -6.54
C HIS A 433 8.30 29.61 -7.07
#